data_143fb14896a62f9870e703ec8a87470e
#
_entry.id   143fb14896a62f9870e703ec8a87470e
#
_cell.length_a   1.000
_cell.length_b   1.000
_cell.length_c   1.000
_cell.angle_alpha   90.00
_cell.angle_beta   90.00
_cell.angle_gamma   90.00
#
_symmetry.space_group_name_H-M   'P 1'
#
loop_
_entity.id
_entity.type
_entity.pdbx_description
1 polymer ?
#
loop_
_entity_poly.entity_id
_entity_poly.type
_entity_poly.pdbx_seq_one_letter_code
_entity_poly.pdbx_strand_id
1 'polypeptide(L)'
;AVLAGAAAGVMALNTPATVAAFRSADDVWHFSSQGFGAEPVSCPANELPKNTATALLAAVLRHWGFSSLDQCGQAMRVHTDSSAFFRDSQKLGLGSSAAVCAATYRLLCELTARIPNLTEAMAIHRDWQGGKGSGLDIASVWHGGLVHFQQGEATPAELPPEWHWQVVFSGKSAGTQGHIASFDEWRRRADTAPLDDLIAASIGLSAGVPNLETLALYC
;
A
#
# COMPACT_ATOMS: atom_id res chain seq x y z
N ALA A 1 0.24 6.17 15.83
CA ALA A 1 -1.12 6.17 16.35
C ALA A 1 -1.93 4.97 15.82
N VAL A 2 -2.10 4.79 14.50
CA VAL A 2 -2.92 3.70 13.90
C VAL A 2 -2.48 2.30 14.35
N LEU A 3 -1.17 2.04 14.40
CA LEU A 3 -0.63 0.78 14.93
C LEU A 3 -0.88 0.57 16.43
N ALA A 4 -1.26 1.63 17.15
CA ALA A 4 -1.67 1.60 18.56
C ALA A 4 -3.20 1.62 18.74
N GLY A 5 -3.97 1.39 17.68
CA GLY A 5 -5.43 1.31 17.71
C GLY A 5 -6.16 2.63 17.47
N ALA A 6 -5.45 3.71 17.18
CA ALA A 6 -6.08 4.98 16.82
C ALA A 6 -6.86 4.84 15.49
N ALA A 7 -7.94 5.60 15.39
CA ALA A 7 -8.61 5.82 14.13
C ALA A 7 -7.77 6.72 13.21
N ALA A 8 -7.97 6.64 11.90
CA ALA A 8 -7.34 7.53 10.93
C ALA A 8 -8.26 7.79 9.74
N GLY A 9 -8.25 9.03 9.27
CA GLY A 9 -8.70 9.36 7.92
C GLY A 9 -7.55 9.20 6.93
N VAL A 10 -7.79 8.51 5.83
CA VAL A 10 -6.82 8.39 4.75
C VAL A 10 -7.49 8.69 3.41
N MET A 11 -6.83 9.46 2.58
CA MET A 11 -7.35 9.87 1.29
C MET A 11 -6.50 9.30 0.15
N ALA A 12 -7.15 8.61 -0.78
CA ALA A 12 -6.53 8.22 -2.03
C ALA A 12 -6.41 9.42 -2.97
N LEU A 13 -5.21 9.60 -3.52
CA LEU A 13 -4.97 10.62 -4.53
C LEU A 13 -5.20 10.04 -5.94
N ASN A 14 -5.52 10.90 -6.89
CA ASN A 14 -5.61 10.51 -8.29
C ASN A 14 -4.21 10.35 -8.92
N THR A 15 -3.41 9.48 -8.31
CA THR A 15 -2.06 9.14 -8.73
C THR A 15 -2.02 7.62 -8.93
N PRO A 16 -2.26 7.13 -10.16
CA PRO A 16 -2.41 5.69 -10.39
C PRO A 16 -1.06 4.97 -10.42
N ALA A 17 -1.07 3.72 -9.95
CA ALA A 17 -0.16 2.68 -10.40
C ALA A 17 -0.94 1.71 -11.29
N THR A 18 -0.31 1.23 -12.35
CA THR A 18 -0.91 0.23 -13.23
C THR A 18 -0.06 -1.03 -13.28
N VAL A 19 -0.73 -2.17 -13.37
CA VAL A 19 -0.10 -3.47 -13.66
C VAL A 19 -0.89 -4.13 -14.77
N ALA A 20 -0.24 -4.34 -15.90
CA ALA A 20 -0.85 -4.94 -17.09
C ALA A 20 -0.14 -6.25 -17.45
N ALA A 21 -0.91 -7.23 -17.90
CA ALA A 21 -0.38 -8.50 -18.36
C ALA A 21 -0.86 -8.80 -19.77
N PHE A 22 0.04 -9.30 -20.60
CA PHE A 22 -0.21 -9.75 -21.97
C PHE A 22 0.36 -11.14 -22.15
N ARG A 23 -0.25 -11.95 -23.00
CA ARG A 23 0.30 -13.28 -23.34
C ARG A 23 1.74 -13.15 -23.81
N SER A 24 2.62 -13.99 -23.28
CA SER A 24 3.96 -14.15 -23.85
C SER A 24 3.89 -14.94 -25.16
N ALA A 25 4.82 -14.68 -26.04
CA ALA A 25 4.96 -15.45 -27.29
C ALA A 25 5.79 -16.73 -27.10
N ASP A 26 6.42 -16.83 -25.94
CA ASP A 26 7.23 -17.97 -25.49
C ASP A 26 6.71 -18.47 -24.12
N ASP A 27 7.24 -19.56 -23.63
CA ASP A 27 6.85 -20.15 -22.33
C ASP A 27 7.60 -19.50 -21.14
N VAL A 28 8.04 -18.24 -21.31
CA VAL A 28 8.79 -17.48 -20.30
C VAL A 28 7.96 -16.27 -19.85
N TRP A 29 7.93 -16.04 -18.57
CA TRP A 29 7.38 -14.83 -18.00
C TRP A 29 8.38 -13.69 -18.08
N HIS A 30 7.92 -12.54 -18.57
CA HIS A 30 8.74 -11.33 -18.68
C HIS A 30 8.15 -10.23 -17.81
N PHE A 31 9.00 -9.57 -17.03
CA PHE A 31 8.63 -8.50 -16.14
C PHE A 31 9.38 -7.23 -16.49
N SER A 32 8.66 -6.12 -16.58
CA SER A 32 9.23 -4.80 -16.77
C SER A 32 8.55 -3.79 -15.85
N SER A 33 9.26 -2.74 -15.46
CA SER A 33 8.73 -1.70 -14.60
C SER A 33 9.15 -0.32 -15.03
N GLN A 34 8.28 0.66 -14.81
CA GLN A 34 8.54 2.08 -14.96
C GLN A 34 8.29 2.79 -13.62
N GLY A 35 9.14 3.75 -13.29
CA GLY A 35 9.12 4.46 -12.01
C GLY A 35 10.03 3.84 -10.97
N PHE A 36 9.99 2.55 -10.73
CA PHE A 36 10.84 1.87 -9.76
C PHE A 36 12.29 1.65 -10.24
N GLY A 37 12.57 1.84 -11.55
CA GLY A 37 13.93 1.81 -12.11
C GLY A 37 14.61 0.44 -12.08
N ALA A 38 13.84 -0.65 -12.12
CA ALA A 38 14.39 -2.00 -12.18
C ALA A 38 14.58 -2.46 -13.63
N GLU A 39 15.68 -3.14 -13.89
CA GLU A 39 15.92 -3.77 -15.19
C GLU A 39 14.86 -4.85 -15.50
N PRO A 40 14.47 -5.01 -16.77
CA PRO A 40 13.57 -6.09 -17.17
C PRO A 40 14.12 -7.47 -16.78
N VAL A 41 13.24 -8.34 -16.35
CA VAL A 41 13.60 -9.66 -15.87
C VAL A 41 12.73 -10.73 -16.55
N SER A 42 13.34 -11.86 -16.86
CA SER A 42 12.63 -13.04 -17.34
C SER A 42 12.73 -14.16 -16.31
N CYS A 43 11.65 -14.93 -16.19
CA CYS A 43 11.55 -16.04 -15.25
C CYS A 43 10.88 -17.25 -15.93
N PRO A 44 11.46 -18.46 -15.86
CA PRO A 44 10.82 -19.68 -16.32
C PRO A 44 9.49 -19.90 -15.57
N ALA A 45 8.50 -20.49 -16.23
CA ALA A 45 7.18 -20.70 -15.63
C ALA A 45 7.19 -21.66 -14.44
N ASN A 46 8.16 -22.57 -14.36
CA ASN A 46 8.26 -23.59 -13.33
C ASN A 46 8.89 -23.12 -11.99
N GLU A 47 9.16 -21.83 -11.83
CA GLU A 47 9.65 -21.26 -10.57
C GLU A 47 8.99 -19.91 -10.26
N LEU A 48 9.15 -19.42 -9.02
CA LEU A 48 8.78 -18.05 -8.64
C LEU A 48 9.95 -17.10 -8.86
N PRO A 49 9.68 -15.85 -9.32
CA PRO A 49 10.73 -14.87 -9.50
C PRO A 49 11.33 -14.43 -8.15
N LYS A 50 12.65 -14.16 -8.14
CA LYS A 50 13.43 -13.90 -6.92
C LYS A 50 14.03 -12.49 -6.84
N ASN A 51 13.69 -11.62 -7.78
CA ASN A 51 14.26 -10.27 -7.82
C ASN A 51 13.36 -9.22 -7.15
N THR A 52 13.94 -8.05 -6.89
CA THR A 52 13.25 -6.95 -6.21
C THR A 52 12.07 -6.40 -7.01
N ALA A 53 12.16 -6.37 -8.35
CA ALA A 53 11.09 -5.84 -9.20
C ALA A 53 9.80 -6.68 -9.14
N THR A 54 9.93 -7.98 -8.87
CA THR A 54 8.80 -8.93 -8.79
C THR A 54 8.46 -9.33 -7.36
N ALA A 55 9.07 -8.68 -6.36
CA ALA A 55 8.94 -9.08 -4.96
C ALA A 55 7.48 -9.10 -4.47
N LEU A 56 6.68 -8.11 -4.86
CA LEU A 56 5.25 -8.05 -4.51
C LEU A 56 4.45 -9.17 -5.19
N LEU A 57 4.68 -9.43 -6.48
CA LEU A 57 4.04 -10.54 -7.20
C LEU A 57 4.39 -11.87 -6.54
N ALA A 58 5.65 -12.10 -6.24
CA ALA A 58 6.09 -13.31 -5.56
C ALA A 58 5.51 -13.43 -4.13
N ALA A 59 5.29 -12.30 -3.42
CA ALA A 59 4.64 -12.30 -2.12
C ALA A 59 3.18 -12.75 -2.20
N VAL A 60 2.42 -12.26 -3.19
CA VAL A 60 1.04 -12.71 -3.43
C VAL A 60 1.01 -14.22 -3.70
N LEU A 61 1.83 -14.69 -4.61
CA LEU A 61 1.86 -16.11 -4.99
C LEU A 61 2.25 -17.02 -3.84
N ARG A 62 3.26 -16.64 -3.03
CA ARG A 62 3.64 -17.38 -1.82
C ARG A 62 2.52 -17.41 -0.78
N HIS A 63 1.81 -16.30 -0.60
CA HIS A 63 0.66 -16.25 0.31
C HIS A 63 -0.43 -17.26 -0.10
N TRP A 64 -0.62 -17.48 -1.39
CA TRP A 64 -1.53 -18.51 -1.92
C TRP A 64 -0.96 -19.93 -1.91
N GLY A 65 0.29 -20.11 -1.46
CA GLY A 65 0.96 -21.40 -1.47
C GLY A 65 1.47 -21.84 -2.84
N PHE A 66 1.55 -20.91 -3.81
CA PHE A 66 2.10 -21.21 -5.12
C PHE A 66 3.63 -21.31 -5.05
N SER A 67 4.18 -22.27 -5.76
CA SER A 67 5.62 -22.53 -5.85
C SER A 67 6.22 -22.15 -7.21
N SER A 68 5.37 -21.87 -8.19
CA SER A 68 5.77 -21.57 -9.57
C SER A 68 4.75 -20.68 -10.28
N LEU A 69 5.15 -20.07 -11.37
CA LEU A 69 4.31 -19.17 -12.18
C LEU A 69 3.32 -19.92 -13.07
N ASP A 70 3.58 -21.18 -13.44
CA ASP A 70 2.69 -22.02 -14.23
C ASP A 70 1.34 -22.29 -13.53
N GLN A 71 1.32 -22.18 -12.18
CA GLN A 71 0.08 -22.23 -11.41
C GLN A 71 -0.87 -21.03 -11.67
N CYS A 72 -0.36 -19.95 -12.29
CA CYS A 72 -1.17 -18.84 -12.77
C CYS A 72 -1.69 -19.05 -14.21
N GLY A 73 -1.37 -20.16 -14.83
CA GLY A 73 -1.70 -20.47 -16.23
C GLY A 73 -0.55 -20.18 -17.17
N GLN A 74 -0.88 -19.69 -18.37
CA GLN A 74 0.12 -19.47 -19.43
C GLN A 74 1.11 -18.33 -19.09
N ALA A 75 2.27 -18.38 -19.73
CA ALA A 75 3.29 -17.34 -19.55
C ALA A 75 2.81 -15.96 -20.02
N MET A 76 3.16 -14.94 -19.25
CA MET A 76 2.71 -13.56 -19.43
C MET A 76 3.89 -12.58 -19.50
N ARG A 77 3.66 -11.49 -20.20
CA ARG A 77 4.48 -10.27 -20.11
C ARG A 77 3.76 -9.32 -19.16
N VAL A 78 4.35 -9.05 -18.01
CA VAL A 78 3.80 -8.18 -16.98
C VAL A 78 4.55 -6.86 -16.98
N HIS A 79 3.82 -5.77 -17.11
CA HIS A 79 4.37 -4.42 -17.02
C HIS A 79 3.75 -3.68 -15.83
N THR A 80 4.61 -3.13 -14.96
CA THR A 80 4.21 -2.30 -13.83
C THR A 80 4.62 -0.85 -14.10
N ASP A 81 3.68 0.08 -14.01
CA ASP A 81 3.98 1.51 -14.08
C ASP A 81 3.57 2.19 -12.77
N SER A 82 4.56 2.74 -12.09
CA SER A 82 4.42 3.57 -10.89
C SER A 82 5.11 4.92 -11.04
N SER A 83 5.39 5.35 -12.27
CA SER A 83 6.14 6.57 -12.56
C SER A 83 5.49 7.84 -11.97
N ALA A 84 4.17 7.88 -11.89
CA ALA A 84 3.43 8.99 -11.29
C ALA A 84 3.76 9.23 -9.79
N PHE A 85 4.37 8.27 -9.11
CA PHE A 85 4.81 8.39 -7.71
C PHE A 85 6.24 8.93 -7.55
N PHE A 86 6.87 9.32 -8.65
CA PHE A 86 8.23 9.84 -8.68
C PHE A 86 8.26 11.18 -9.41
N ARG A 87 9.16 12.06 -8.98
CA ARG A 87 9.50 13.30 -9.66
C ARG A 87 11.02 13.43 -9.66
N ASP A 88 11.62 13.63 -10.84
CA ASP A 88 13.07 13.74 -11.00
C ASP A 88 13.84 12.59 -10.29
N SER A 89 13.38 11.37 -10.47
CA SER A 89 13.87 10.14 -9.80
C SER A 89 13.67 10.12 -8.26
N GLN A 90 13.05 11.13 -7.69
CA GLN A 90 12.74 11.18 -6.27
C GLN A 90 11.34 10.64 -5.99
N LYS A 91 11.25 9.68 -5.05
CA LYS A 91 9.98 9.11 -4.60
C LYS A 91 9.20 10.15 -3.78
N LEU A 92 7.93 10.38 -4.14
CA LEU A 92 7.07 11.38 -3.50
C LEU A 92 6.49 10.94 -2.13
N GLY A 93 6.59 9.67 -1.77
CA GLY A 93 6.03 9.17 -0.50
C GLY A 93 4.51 8.97 -0.48
N LEU A 94 3.87 8.89 -1.64
CA LEU A 94 2.41 8.82 -1.80
C LEU A 94 1.84 7.38 -1.75
N GLY A 95 2.54 6.42 -1.14
CA GLY A 95 2.01 5.06 -0.99
C GLY A 95 2.14 4.16 -2.24
N SER A 96 3.14 4.37 -3.10
CA SER A 96 3.33 3.58 -4.34
C SER A 96 3.36 2.06 -4.10
N SER A 97 3.92 1.58 -2.98
CA SER A 97 3.98 0.15 -2.67
C SER A 97 2.59 -0.46 -2.47
N ALA A 98 1.69 0.24 -1.80
CA ALA A 98 0.32 -0.19 -1.61
C ALA A 98 -0.46 -0.19 -2.94
N ALA A 99 -0.27 0.86 -3.75
CA ALA A 99 -0.90 0.95 -5.07
C ALA A 99 -0.46 -0.19 -5.99
N VAL A 100 0.85 -0.45 -6.09
CA VAL A 100 1.39 -1.57 -6.89
C VAL A 100 0.96 -2.92 -6.31
N CYS A 101 0.96 -3.08 -4.98
CA CYS A 101 0.51 -4.31 -4.34
C CYS A 101 -0.96 -4.63 -4.66
N ALA A 102 -1.86 -3.65 -4.50
CA ALA A 102 -3.28 -3.83 -4.79
C ALA A 102 -3.53 -4.13 -6.29
N ALA A 103 -2.84 -3.44 -7.19
CA ALA A 103 -2.94 -3.68 -8.63
C ALA A 103 -2.41 -5.06 -9.02
N THR A 104 -1.24 -5.47 -8.49
CA THR A 104 -0.65 -6.80 -8.73
C THR A 104 -1.55 -7.91 -8.19
N TYR A 105 -2.07 -7.73 -6.97
CA TYR A 105 -2.98 -8.68 -6.35
C TYR A 105 -4.25 -8.89 -7.20
N ARG A 106 -4.89 -7.78 -7.63
CA ARG A 106 -6.08 -7.85 -8.50
C ARG A 106 -5.80 -8.52 -9.84
N LEU A 107 -4.68 -8.18 -10.48
CA LEU A 107 -4.26 -8.85 -11.71
C LEU A 107 -4.12 -10.37 -11.51
N LEU A 108 -3.43 -10.79 -10.46
CA LEU A 108 -3.24 -12.20 -10.17
C LEU A 108 -4.57 -12.92 -9.82
N CYS A 109 -5.48 -12.24 -9.12
CA CYS A 109 -6.83 -12.75 -8.89
C CYS A 109 -7.55 -13.01 -10.22
N GLU A 110 -7.45 -12.08 -11.17
CA GLU A 110 -8.04 -12.22 -12.50
C GLU A 110 -7.44 -13.41 -13.28
N LEU A 111 -6.11 -13.50 -13.31
CA LEU A 111 -5.41 -14.60 -14.00
C LEU A 111 -5.73 -15.99 -13.42
N THR A 112 -6.02 -16.04 -12.11
CA THR A 112 -6.27 -17.30 -11.39
C THR A 112 -7.74 -17.53 -11.05
N ALA A 113 -8.65 -16.70 -11.58
CA ALA A 113 -10.09 -16.72 -11.31
C ALA A 113 -10.45 -16.68 -9.81
N ARG A 114 -9.66 -15.97 -9.02
CA ARG A 114 -9.93 -15.73 -7.59
C ARG A 114 -10.74 -14.45 -7.41
N ILE A 115 -11.57 -14.43 -6.37
CA ILE A 115 -12.33 -13.24 -5.98
C ILE A 115 -11.42 -12.35 -5.12
N PRO A 116 -11.17 -11.08 -5.52
CA PRO A 116 -10.35 -10.17 -4.74
C PRO A 116 -10.94 -9.90 -3.35
N ASN A 117 -10.10 -9.90 -2.31
CA ASN A 117 -10.48 -9.66 -0.92
C ASN A 117 -9.55 -8.62 -0.27
N LEU A 118 -10.13 -7.56 0.32
CA LEU A 118 -9.36 -6.48 0.96
C LEU A 118 -8.51 -6.98 2.13
N THR A 119 -9.07 -7.83 2.99
CA THR A 119 -8.36 -8.33 4.17
C THR A 119 -7.14 -9.16 3.76
N GLU A 120 -7.27 -9.97 2.71
CA GLU A 120 -6.16 -10.74 2.15
C GLU A 120 -5.09 -9.81 1.55
N ALA A 121 -5.49 -8.80 0.77
CA ALA A 121 -4.55 -7.82 0.21
C ALA A 121 -3.78 -7.06 1.30
N MET A 122 -4.45 -6.67 2.40
CA MET A 122 -3.80 -6.06 3.56
C MET A 122 -2.82 -7.01 4.25
N ALA A 123 -3.17 -8.29 4.41
CA ALA A 123 -2.29 -9.29 4.99
C ALA A 123 -1.03 -9.49 4.15
N ILE A 124 -1.17 -9.65 2.84
CA ILE A 124 -0.05 -9.81 1.90
C ILE A 124 0.90 -8.61 1.97
N HIS A 125 0.38 -7.39 1.92
CA HIS A 125 1.21 -6.19 2.00
C HIS A 125 1.93 -6.06 3.34
N ARG A 126 1.25 -6.40 4.44
CA ARG A 126 1.84 -6.42 5.79
C ARG A 126 2.99 -7.42 5.86
N ASP A 127 2.79 -8.64 5.38
CA ASP A 127 3.81 -9.69 5.38
C ASP A 127 5.01 -9.28 4.53
N TRP A 128 4.77 -8.69 3.34
CA TRP A 128 5.81 -8.15 2.49
C TRP A 128 6.63 -7.03 3.17
N GLN A 129 6.00 -6.24 4.03
CA GLN A 129 6.66 -5.20 4.84
C GLN A 129 7.32 -5.74 6.11
N GLY A 130 7.43 -7.05 6.30
CA GLY A 130 8.02 -7.67 7.50
C GLY A 130 7.08 -7.71 8.71
N GLY A 131 5.78 -7.80 8.49
CA GLY A 131 4.77 -8.00 9.53
C GLY A 131 4.32 -6.71 10.24
N LYS A 132 4.77 -5.53 9.83
CA LYS A 132 4.60 -4.28 10.60
C LYS A 132 3.61 -3.26 10.00
N GLY A 133 2.96 -3.54 8.90
CA GLY A 133 2.01 -2.63 8.27
C GLY A 133 0.64 -2.61 8.96
N SER A 134 -0.03 -1.45 9.01
CA SER A 134 -1.42 -1.35 9.50
C SER A 134 -2.45 -1.85 8.49
N GLY A 135 -2.14 -1.83 7.20
CA GLY A 135 -3.08 -2.06 6.11
C GLY A 135 -3.82 -0.80 5.62
N LEU A 136 -3.65 0.33 6.31
CA LEU A 136 -4.28 1.61 5.99
C LEU A 136 -4.09 2.03 4.53
N ASP A 137 -2.86 1.91 4.01
CA ASP A 137 -2.52 2.30 2.65
C ASP A 137 -3.25 1.43 1.61
N ILE A 138 -3.34 0.12 1.86
CA ILE A 138 -4.09 -0.80 1.00
C ILE A 138 -5.58 -0.49 1.03
N ALA A 139 -6.15 -0.23 2.22
CA ALA A 139 -7.55 0.14 2.37
C ALA A 139 -7.89 1.42 1.59
N SER A 140 -7.01 2.42 1.66
CA SER A 140 -7.15 3.67 0.89
C SER A 140 -7.20 3.42 -0.62
N VAL A 141 -6.23 2.65 -1.15
CA VAL A 141 -6.16 2.31 -2.58
C VAL A 141 -7.36 1.47 -3.02
N TRP A 142 -7.85 0.60 -2.16
CA TRP A 142 -8.95 -0.32 -2.44
C TRP A 142 -10.29 0.41 -2.64
N HIS A 143 -10.60 1.33 -1.73
CA HIS A 143 -11.87 2.07 -1.74
C HIS A 143 -11.83 3.31 -2.61
N GLY A 144 -10.66 3.97 -2.71
CA GLY A 144 -10.58 5.30 -3.28
C GLY A 144 -11.21 6.37 -2.36
N GLY A 145 -11.10 7.64 -2.75
CA GLY A 145 -11.68 8.74 -1.98
C GLY A 145 -11.12 8.86 -0.56
N LEU A 146 -11.94 9.33 0.37
CA LEU A 146 -11.63 9.35 1.81
C LEU A 146 -12.12 8.06 2.45
N VAL A 147 -11.28 7.48 3.31
CA VAL A 147 -11.59 6.27 4.07
C VAL A 147 -11.32 6.53 5.54
N HIS A 148 -12.29 6.20 6.38
CA HIS A 148 -12.09 6.05 7.82
C HIS A 148 -11.54 4.64 8.10
N PHE A 149 -10.42 4.57 8.81
CA PHE A 149 -9.74 3.30 9.10
C PHE A 149 -9.47 3.16 10.60
N GLN A 150 -9.90 2.06 11.19
CA GLN A 150 -9.61 1.73 12.59
C GLN A 150 -9.52 0.21 12.77
N GLN A 151 -8.48 -0.26 13.44
CA GLN A 151 -8.29 -1.67 13.83
C GLN A 151 -8.43 -2.69 12.67
N GLY A 152 -8.03 -2.31 11.47
CA GLY A 152 -8.13 -3.17 10.27
C GLY A 152 -9.44 -3.04 9.50
N GLU A 153 -10.41 -2.31 10.03
CA GLU A 153 -11.66 -2.01 9.35
C GLU A 153 -11.58 -0.68 8.59
N ALA A 154 -12.14 -0.67 7.39
CA ALA A 154 -12.11 0.46 6.49
C ALA A 154 -13.52 0.78 6.00
N THR A 155 -13.97 1.98 6.20
CA THR A 155 -15.28 2.47 5.74
C THR A 155 -15.10 3.72 4.89
N PRO A 156 -15.73 3.82 3.69
CA PRO A 156 -15.77 5.05 2.93
C PRO A 156 -16.33 6.21 3.76
N ALA A 157 -15.74 7.38 3.59
CA ALA A 157 -16.16 8.61 4.24
C ALA A 157 -16.24 9.75 3.23
N GLU A 158 -16.97 10.78 3.54
CA GLU A 158 -17.10 11.96 2.69
C GLU A 158 -16.35 13.14 3.31
N LEU A 159 -15.71 13.94 2.45
CA LEU A 159 -15.14 15.21 2.84
C LEU A 159 -16.25 16.27 2.85
N PRO A 160 -16.26 17.19 3.82
CA PRO A 160 -17.10 18.37 3.73
C PRO A 160 -16.87 19.08 2.39
N PRO A 161 -17.91 19.40 1.62
CA PRO A 161 -17.76 19.95 0.28
C PRO A 161 -17.08 21.34 0.25
N GLU A 162 -17.10 22.03 1.38
CA GLU A 162 -16.43 23.32 1.58
C GLU A 162 -14.93 23.20 1.84
N TRP A 163 -14.42 21.98 2.02
CA TRP A 163 -12.98 21.80 2.32
C TRP A 163 -12.17 21.72 1.03
N HIS A 164 -11.11 22.53 0.98
CA HIS A 164 -10.14 22.51 -0.11
C HIS A 164 -8.86 21.83 0.36
N TRP A 165 -8.42 20.84 -0.41
CA TRP A 165 -7.23 20.04 -0.08
C TRP A 165 -6.08 20.39 -1.00
N GLN A 166 -4.91 20.46 -0.41
CA GLN A 166 -3.67 20.64 -1.14
C GLN A 166 -2.62 19.70 -0.59
N VAL A 167 -1.97 18.93 -1.48
CA VAL A 167 -0.85 18.07 -1.13
C VAL A 167 0.44 18.79 -1.45
N VAL A 168 1.29 19.00 -0.46
CA VAL A 168 2.57 19.66 -0.61
C VAL A 168 3.70 18.67 -0.31
N PHE A 169 4.62 18.51 -1.26
CA PHE A 169 5.78 17.67 -1.04
C PHE A 169 6.81 18.41 -0.17
N SER A 170 7.21 17.80 0.94
CA SER A 170 8.15 18.39 1.94
C SER A 170 9.62 18.36 1.48
N GLY A 171 9.92 17.83 0.30
CA GLY A 171 11.29 17.66 -0.21
C GLY A 171 11.97 16.37 0.26
N LYS A 172 11.35 15.59 1.14
CA LYS A 172 11.90 14.31 1.64
C LYS A 172 10.84 13.22 1.62
N SER A 173 11.21 12.06 1.11
CA SER A 173 10.37 10.85 1.20
C SER A 173 10.59 10.18 2.55
N ALA A 174 9.51 9.83 3.24
CA ALA A 174 9.57 9.10 4.50
C ALA A 174 9.70 7.59 4.24
N GLY A 175 10.67 6.96 4.90
CA GLY A 175 10.82 5.50 4.91
C GLY A 175 9.97 4.86 5.99
N THR A 176 8.85 4.22 5.62
CA THR A 176 7.87 3.66 6.57
C THR A 176 8.51 2.71 7.61
N GLN A 177 9.39 1.81 7.20
CA GLN A 177 10.03 0.85 8.11
C GLN A 177 10.91 1.51 9.16
N GLY A 178 11.68 2.54 8.78
CA GLY A 178 12.52 3.29 9.71
C GLY A 178 11.69 4.02 10.77
N HIS A 179 10.61 4.66 10.36
CA HIS A 179 9.70 5.37 11.28
C HIS A 179 8.98 4.42 12.24
N ILE A 180 8.55 3.25 11.78
CA ILE A 180 7.93 2.24 12.66
C ILE A 180 8.94 1.76 13.70
N ALA A 181 10.18 1.46 13.31
CA ALA A 181 11.21 1.01 14.24
C ALA A 181 11.53 2.09 15.31
N SER A 182 11.67 3.34 14.89
CA SER A 182 11.90 4.46 15.81
C SER A 182 10.71 4.68 16.76
N PHE A 183 9.47 4.54 16.27
CA PHE A 183 8.27 4.62 17.08
C PHE A 183 8.19 3.49 18.11
N ASP A 184 8.48 2.24 17.72
CA ASP A 184 8.50 1.10 18.62
C ASP A 184 9.57 1.25 19.72
N GLU A 185 10.71 1.85 19.38
CA GLU A 185 11.78 2.14 20.34
C GLU A 185 11.38 3.25 21.31
N TRP A 186 10.81 4.35 20.79
CA TRP A 186 10.29 5.43 21.61
C TRP A 186 9.23 4.94 22.59
N ARG A 187 8.24 4.17 22.12
CA ARG A 187 7.15 3.61 22.93
C ARG A 187 7.64 2.75 24.10
N ARG A 188 8.79 2.11 23.97
CA ARG A 188 9.37 1.26 25.04
C ARG A 188 10.11 2.08 26.12
N ARG A 189 10.53 3.29 25.81
CA ARG A 189 11.46 4.06 26.65
C ARG A 189 10.88 5.36 27.21
N ALA A 190 9.82 5.87 26.61
CA ALA A 190 9.25 7.17 26.93
C ALA A 190 7.92 7.06 27.69
N ASP A 191 7.53 8.17 28.31
CA ASP A 191 6.16 8.37 28.76
C ASP A 191 5.21 8.29 27.56
N THR A 192 4.17 7.48 27.66
CA THR A 192 3.20 7.26 26.59
C THR A 192 2.02 8.24 26.63
N ALA A 193 1.93 9.12 27.62
CA ALA A 193 0.84 10.09 27.72
C ALA A 193 0.62 10.90 26.41
N PRO A 194 1.66 11.38 25.70
CA PRO A 194 1.47 12.07 24.42
C PRO A 194 0.86 11.17 23.33
N LEU A 195 1.09 9.86 23.40
CA LEU A 195 0.46 8.90 22.47
C LEU A 195 -1.02 8.69 22.80
N ASP A 196 -1.35 8.62 24.08
CA ASP A 196 -2.72 8.44 24.54
C ASP A 196 -3.56 9.67 24.19
N ASP A 197 -3.00 10.88 24.35
CA ASP A 197 -3.62 12.14 23.92
C ASP A 197 -3.83 12.18 22.41
N LEU A 198 -2.84 11.76 21.63
CA LEU A 198 -2.95 11.65 20.16
C LEU A 198 -4.01 10.63 19.72
N ILE A 199 -4.11 9.49 20.40
CA ILE A 199 -5.14 8.48 20.14
C ILE A 199 -6.53 9.06 20.44
N ALA A 200 -6.70 9.72 21.58
CA ALA A 200 -7.96 10.34 21.97
C ALA A 200 -8.40 11.43 20.97
N ALA A 201 -7.48 12.30 20.56
CA ALA A 201 -7.72 13.32 19.55
C ALA A 201 -8.09 12.72 18.19
N SER A 202 -7.41 11.65 17.77
CA SER A 202 -7.67 10.93 16.52
C SER A 202 -9.07 10.30 16.51
N ILE A 203 -9.49 9.70 17.62
CA ILE A 203 -10.86 9.16 17.78
C ILE A 203 -11.89 10.29 17.71
N GLY A 204 -11.64 11.40 18.38
CA GLY A 204 -12.52 12.58 18.36
C GLY A 204 -12.70 13.16 16.96
N LEU A 205 -11.61 13.26 16.18
CA LEU A 205 -11.65 13.68 14.77
C LEU A 205 -12.47 12.73 13.88
N SER A 206 -12.42 11.44 14.19
CA SER A 206 -13.09 10.40 13.40
C SER A 206 -14.58 10.27 13.73
N ALA A 207 -15.00 10.69 14.92
CA ALA A 207 -16.38 10.60 15.40
C ALA A 207 -17.30 11.75 14.96
N GLY A 208 -16.75 12.81 14.36
CA GLY A 208 -17.52 13.99 13.93
C GLY A 208 -16.85 14.76 12.79
N VAL A 209 -17.50 15.81 12.31
CA VAL A 209 -16.88 16.75 11.38
C VAL A 209 -15.75 17.46 12.13
N PRO A 210 -14.49 17.37 11.66
CA PRO A 210 -13.38 18.02 12.33
C PRO A 210 -13.61 19.53 12.38
N ASN A 211 -13.58 20.12 13.55
CA ASN A 211 -13.52 21.56 13.71
C ASN A 211 -12.08 22.03 13.96
N LEU A 212 -11.85 23.33 13.91
CA LEU A 212 -10.50 23.89 14.07
C LEU A 212 -9.88 23.56 15.44
N GLU A 213 -10.68 23.43 16.49
CA GLU A 213 -10.20 23.07 17.82
C GLU A 213 -9.73 21.62 17.87
N THR A 214 -10.49 20.69 17.28
CA THR A 214 -10.12 19.27 17.19
C THR A 214 -8.87 19.08 16.33
N LEU A 215 -8.75 19.83 15.21
CA LEU A 215 -7.54 19.82 14.38
C LEU A 215 -6.32 20.36 15.13
N ALA A 216 -6.47 21.42 15.94
CA ALA A 216 -5.39 21.98 16.74
C ALA A 216 -4.85 21.00 17.80
N LEU A 217 -5.70 20.12 18.33
CA LEU A 217 -5.27 19.04 19.24
C LEU A 217 -4.51 17.92 18.52
N TYR A 218 -4.72 17.77 17.21
CA TYR A 218 -4.07 16.74 16.39
C TYR A 218 -2.70 17.19 15.84
N CYS A 219 -2.48 18.47 15.64
CA CYS A 219 -1.24 19.07 15.15
C CYS A 219 -0.25 19.38 16.27
#